data_3c3eee3bdf2364b0230d0eff4bc7f252
#
_entry.id   3c3eee3bdf2364b0230d0eff4bc7f252
#
_cell.length_a   1.000
_cell.length_b   1.000
_cell.length_c   1.000
_cell.angle_alpha   90.00
_cell.angle_beta   90.00
_cell.angle_gamma   90.00
#
_symmetry.space_group_name_H-M   'P 1'
#
loop_
_entity.id
_entity.type
_entity.pdbx_description
1 polymer ?
#
loop_
_entity_poly.entity_id
_entity_poly.type
_entity_poly.pdbx_seq_one_letter_code
_entity_poly.pdbx_strand_id
1 'polypeptide(L)'
;MNKKKKTIFTILSALIVLAIAIAGFFYVKQQRYEQSINEKITAISDTSSGFQNAERSTKLTLLQELQKELKEYKESENPDEKVITKYESEIASMKTYFVEEYNKALADNTVSDVDSITDAETINKKSTALKELKTKLNSEKESFFDNDEATTLEKKIDDALAAYAKRAEKIEADRIAAEKKAAEEKKKAEEKAAAEKAEAEKKAKLHYENEYFTIDIPESWLQQGRTWQITPRPGKYNGVMEYSLSQSDGSPYSSGGVTIYVFTEGVIPRGMIVPETKEIGTTSSGAVVLKGVEASAGFLSSGAKITLK
;
A
#
# COMPACT_ATOMS: atom_id res chain seq x y z
N MET A 1 -5.96 62.71 -97.86
CA MET A 1 -5.24 61.90 -96.82
C MET A 1 -4.48 60.76 -97.57
N ASN A 2 -3.16 60.76 -97.41
CA ASN A 2 -2.26 59.90 -98.21
C ASN A 2 -2.51 58.42 -97.89
N LYS A 3 -2.65 57.52 -98.87
CA LYS A 3 -2.94 56.06 -98.75
C LYS A 3 -2.02 55.40 -97.65
N LYS A 4 -0.75 55.80 -97.61
CA LYS A 4 0.24 55.36 -96.61
C LYS A 4 -0.17 55.65 -95.17
N LYS A 5 -0.79 56.82 -94.93
CA LYS A 5 -1.22 57.21 -93.55
C LYS A 5 -2.44 56.38 -93.14
N LYS A 6 -3.35 56.02 -94.02
CA LYS A 6 -4.48 55.13 -93.70
C LYS A 6 -4.04 53.74 -93.34
N THR A 7 -3.05 53.16 -94.05
CA THR A 7 -2.53 51.82 -93.79
C THR A 7 -1.81 51.75 -92.44
N ILE A 8 -1.00 52.75 -92.14
CA ILE A 8 -0.30 52.83 -90.79
C ILE A 8 -1.31 52.92 -89.68
N PHE A 9 -2.38 53.73 -89.81
CA PHE A 9 -3.41 53.87 -88.76
C PHE A 9 -4.21 52.53 -88.61
N THR A 10 -4.49 51.78 -89.67
CA THR A 10 -5.17 50.48 -89.55
C THR A 10 -4.28 49.43 -88.90
N ILE A 11 -2.99 49.44 -89.18
CA ILE A 11 -2.05 48.50 -88.55
C ILE A 11 -1.90 48.84 -87.03
N LEU A 12 -1.80 50.13 -86.70
CA LEU A 12 -1.69 50.59 -85.30
C LEU A 12 -2.93 50.24 -84.49
N SER A 13 -4.15 50.45 -85.09
CA SER A 13 -5.40 50.07 -84.41
C SER A 13 -5.56 48.55 -84.26
N ALA A 14 -5.09 47.74 -85.18
CA ALA A 14 -5.10 46.27 -85.08
C ALA A 14 -4.12 45.79 -83.94
N LEU A 15 -2.95 46.42 -83.80
CA LEU A 15 -1.99 46.14 -82.73
C LEU A 15 -2.55 46.53 -81.37
N ILE A 16 -3.25 47.65 -81.24
CA ILE A 16 -3.88 48.07 -80.00
C ILE A 16 -4.99 47.08 -79.62
N VAL A 17 -5.83 46.65 -80.51
CA VAL A 17 -6.90 45.66 -80.28
C VAL A 17 -6.29 44.29 -79.85
N LEU A 18 -5.20 43.86 -80.45
CA LEU A 18 -4.46 42.65 -80.07
C LEU A 18 -3.84 42.80 -78.70
N ALA A 19 -3.26 43.93 -78.39
CA ALA A 19 -2.69 44.18 -77.07
C ALA A 19 -3.77 44.19 -76.00
N ILE A 20 -4.94 44.77 -76.22
CA ILE A 20 -6.08 44.71 -75.27
C ILE A 20 -6.62 43.27 -75.12
N ALA A 21 -6.70 42.52 -76.19
CA ALA A 21 -7.11 41.11 -76.09
C ALA A 21 -6.13 40.23 -75.27
N ILE A 22 -4.83 40.45 -75.51
CA ILE A 22 -3.79 39.76 -74.78
C ILE A 22 -3.83 40.19 -73.32
N ALA A 23 -3.92 41.50 -73.00
CA ALA A 23 -4.07 41.99 -71.65
C ALA A 23 -5.29 41.44 -70.90
N GLY A 24 -6.46 41.43 -71.65
CA GLY A 24 -7.69 40.81 -71.10
C GLY A 24 -7.56 39.34 -70.85
N PHE A 25 -6.88 38.57 -71.71
CA PHE A 25 -6.60 37.15 -71.51
C PHE A 25 -5.73 36.94 -70.27
N PHE A 26 -4.66 37.71 -70.11
CA PHE A 26 -3.82 37.61 -68.94
C PHE A 26 -4.56 38.02 -67.66
N TYR A 27 -5.39 39.07 -67.70
CA TYR A 27 -6.21 39.47 -66.59
C TYR A 27 -7.19 38.37 -66.15
N VAL A 28 -7.92 37.78 -67.09
CA VAL A 28 -8.84 36.68 -66.77
C VAL A 28 -8.09 35.44 -66.25
N LYS A 29 -6.93 35.14 -66.82
CA LYS A 29 -6.06 34.05 -66.32
C LYS A 29 -5.58 34.33 -64.90
N GLN A 30 -5.15 35.54 -64.61
CA GLN A 30 -4.74 35.95 -63.27
C GLN A 30 -5.90 35.90 -62.27
N GLN A 31 -7.08 36.39 -62.63
CA GLN A 31 -8.25 36.26 -61.75
C GLN A 31 -8.63 34.82 -61.43
N ARG A 32 -8.63 33.94 -62.43
CA ARG A 32 -8.90 32.49 -62.21
C ARG A 32 -7.84 31.87 -61.32
N TYR A 33 -6.59 32.24 -61.47
CA TYR A 33 -5.50 31.77 -60.67
C TYR A 33 -5.70 32.22 -59.20
N GLU A 34 -5.95 33.50 -58.94
CA GLU A 34 -6.21 34.04 -57.60
C GLU A 34 -7.44 33.41 -56.95
N GLN A 35 -8.49 33.18 -57.72
CA GLN A 35 -9.69 32.48 -57.26
C GLN A 35 -9.35 31.04 -56.84
N SER A 36 -8.60 30.28 -57.62
CA SER A 36 -8.16 28.92 -57.30
C SER A 36 -7.32 28.88 -56.04
N ILE A 37 -6.40 29.86 -55.83
CA ILE A 37 -5.63 29.99 -54.60
C ILE A 37 -6.53 30.22 -53.39
N ASN A 38 -7.49 31.14 -53.50
CA ASN A 38 -8.42 31.45 -52.42
C ASN A 38 -9.34 30.26 -52.06
N GLU A 39 -9.83 29.54 -53.07
CA GLU A 39 -10.62 28.32 -52.85
C GLU A 39 -9.81 27.27 -52.10
N LYS A 40 -8.54 27.07 -52.45
CA LYS A 40 -7.65 26.12 -51.76
C LYS A 40 -7.38 26.55 -50.31
N ILE A 41 -7.07 27.82 -50.08
CA ILE A 41 -6.89 28.40 -48.73
C ILE A 41 -8.15 28.22 -47.87
N THR A 42 -9.34 28.43 -48.47
CA THR A 42 -10.60 28.24 -47.76
C THR A 42 -10.80 26.77 -47.37
N ALA A 43 -10.56 25.83 -48.27
CA ALA A 43 -10.68 24.40 -48.01
C ALA A 43 -9.75 23.95 -46.88
N ILE A 44 -8.51 24.46 -46.84
CA ILE A 44 -7.55 24.21 -45.73
C ILE A 44 -8.11 24.74 -44.42
N SER A 45 -8.67 25.96 -44.42
CA SER A 45 -9.26 26.57 -43.22
C SER A 45 -10.51 25.82 -42.74
N ASP A 46 -11.33 25.30 -43.65
CA ASP A 46 -12.50 24.49 -43.29
C ASP A 46 -12.09 23.16 -42.63
N THR A 47 -11.05 22.52 -43.15
CA THR A 47 -10.45 21.32 -42.53
C THR A 47 -9.93 21.62 -41.13
N SER A 48 -9.24 22.74 -40.98
CA SER A 48 -8.75 23.18 -39.67
C SER A 48 -9.88 23.48 -38.68
N SER A 49 -10.96 24.10 -39.14
CA SER A 49 -12.16 24.34 -38.32
C SER A 49 -12.83 23.05 -37.89
N GLY A 50 -12.89 22.05 -38.76
CA GLY A 50 -13.37 20.70 -38.48
C GLY A 50 -12.54 20.00 -37.42
N PHE A 51 -11.21 20.20 -37.42
CA PHE A 51 -10.28 19.64 -36.42
C PHE A 51 -10.65 20.03 -35.00
N GLN A 52 -11.00 21.28 -34.73
CA GLN A 52 -11.27 21.77 -33.40
C GLN A 52 -12.37 20.96 -32.67
N ASN A 53 -13.40 20.57 -33.38
CA ASN A 53 -14.58 19.90 -32.81
C ASN A 53 -14.58 18.37 -33.04
N ALA A 54 -13.56 17.83 -33.68
CA ALA A 54 -13.50 16.40 -34.00
C ALA A 54 -13.05 15.56 -32.81
N GLU A 55 -13.45 14.29 -32.82
CA GLU A 55 -12.88 13.26 -31.93
C GLU A 55 -11.37 13.09 -32.21
N ARG A 56 -10.62 12.67 -31.21
CA ARG A 56 -9.14 12.59 -31.30
C ARG A 56 -8.62 11.76 -32.48
N SER A 57 -9.25 10.62 -32.78
CA SER A 57 -8.86 9.78 -33.90
C SER A 57 -9.06 10.51 -35.23
N THR A 58 -10.18 11.23 -35.38
CA THR A 58 -10.47 12.06 -36.56
C THR A 58 -9.48 13.22 -36.64
N LYS A 59 -9.11 13.85 -35.53
CA LYS A 59 -8.05 14.88 -35.50
C LYS A 59 -6.72 14.36 -36.05
N LEU A 60 -6.32 13.16 -35.69
CA LEU A 60 -5.08 12.56 -36.21
C LEU A 60 -5.19 12.31 -37.72
N THR A 61 -6.32 11.79 -38.19
CA THR A 61 -6.57 11.57 -39.61
C THR A 61 -6.50 12.89 -40.38
N LEU A 62 -7.17 13.95 -39.90
CA LEU A 62 -7.15 15.26 -40.57
C LEU A 62 -5.73 15.86 -40.64
N LEU A 63 -4.92 15.69 -39.58
CA LEU A 63 -3.53 16.12 -39.62
C LEU A 63 -2.74 15.36 -40.71
N GLN A 64 -2.86 14.05 -40.74
CA GLN A 64 -2.18 13.21 -41.73
C GLN A 64 -2.61 13.50 -43.14
N GLU A 65 -3.90 13.75 -43.38
CA GLU A 65 -4.45 14.17 -44.66
C GLU A 65 -3.87 15.52 -45.11
N LEU A 66 -3.85 16.53 -44.26
CA LEU A 66 -3.25 17.84 -44.58
C LEU A 66 -1.75 17.73 -44.86
N GLN A 67 -1.02 16.91 -44.13
CA GLN A 67 0.40 16.66 -44.42
C GLN A 67 0.62 16.01 -45.79
N LYS A 68 -0.21 15.04 -46.12
CA LYS A 68 -0.18 14.39 -47.42
C LYS A 68 -0.53 15.39 -48.53
N GLU A 69 -1.60 16.15 -48.35
CA GLU A 69 -2.01 17.17 -49.33
C GLU A 69 -0.94 18.25 -49.54
N LEU A 70 -0.28 18.71 -48.48
CA LEU A 70 0.85 19.64 -48.57
C LEU A 70 1.98 19.07 -49.42
N LYS A 71 2.34 17.81 -49.17
CA LYS A 71 3.40 17.13 -49.93
C LYS A 71 3.03 17.07 -51.42
N GLU A 72 1.82 16.59 -51.74
CA GLU A 72 1.32 16.51 -53.12
C GLU A 72 1.25 17.88 -53.78
N TYR A 73 0.84 18.92 -53.02
CA TYR A 73 0.78 20.30 -53.53
C TYR A 73 2.16 20.86 -53.82
N LYS A 74 3.17 20.61 -53.00
CA LYS A 74 4.57 21.04 -53.23
C LYS A 74 5.18 20.37 -54.46
N GLU A 75 4.74 19.15 -54.82
CA GLU A 75 5.20 18.41 -55.97
C GLU A 75 4.40 18.76 -57.26
N SER A 76 3.35 19.60 -57.17
CA SER A 76 2.58 20.02 -58.34
C SER A 76 3.35 20.97 -59.24
N GLU A 77 2.87 21.14 -60.50
CA GLU A 77 3.59 21.95 -61.51
C GLU A 77 3.78 23.43 -61.14
N ASN A 78 2.83 24.01 -60.39
CA ASN A 78 2.83 25.45 -60.06
C ASN A 78 2.37 25.66 -58.61
N PRO A 79 3.15 25.25 -57.59
CA PRO A 79 2.81 25.45 -56.21
C PRO A 79 2.88 26.95 -55.83
N ASP A 80 1.84 27.47 -55.18
CA ASP A 80 1.78 28.86 -54.73
C ASP A 80 2.21 28.92 -53.27
N GLU A 81 3.10 29.87 -52.96
CA GLU A 81 3.69 30.02 -51.64
C GLU A 81 2.65 30.37 -50.55
N LYS A 82 1.58 31.11 -50.92
CA LYS A 82 0.52 31.45 -49.95
C LYS A 82 -0.24 30.19 -49.49
N VAL A 83 -0.48 29.26 -50.41
CA VAL A 83 -1.14 27.99 -50.09
C VAL A 83 -0.23 27.12 -49.28
N ILE A 84 1.06 27.02 -49.63
CA ILE A 84 2.06 26.29 -48.86
C ILE A 84 2.12 26.83 -47.41
N THR A 85 2.29 28.14 -47.26
CA THR A 85 2.32 28.80 -45.94
C THR A 85 1.05 28.51 -45.13
N LYS A 86 -0.12 28.51 -45.77
CA LYS A 86 -1.38 28.20 -45.13
C LYS A 86 -1.40 26.76 -44.59
N TYR A 87 -1.02 25.77 -45.45
CA TYR A 87 -0.88 24.38 -45.00
C TYR A 87 0.06 24.24 -43.82
N GLU A 88 1.27 24.82 -43.93
CA GLU A 88 2.30 24.72 -42.89
C GLU A 88 1.82 25.33 -41.57
N SER A 89 1.14 26.46 -41.59
CA SER A 89 0.55 27.10 -40.44
C SER A 89 -0.50 26.25 -39.74
N GLU A 90 -1.45 25.67 -40.52
CA GLU A 90 -2.50 24.84 -39.93
C GLU A 90 -1.94 23.50 -39.38
N ILE A 91 -1.05 22.86 -40.15
CA ILE A 91 -0.36 21.65 -39.68
C ILE A 91 0.42 21.91 -38.41
N ALA A 92 1.14 23.04 -38.30
CA ALA A 92 1.86 23.39 -37.06
C ALA A 92 0.91 23.57 -35.87
N SER A 93 -0.23 24.24 -36.07
CA SER A 93 -1.27 24.38 -35.06
C SER A 93 -1.83 23.04 -34.59
N MET A 94 -2.15 22.13 -35.54
CA MET A 94 -2.65 20.78 -35.24
C MET A 94 -1.61 19.92 -34.51
N LYS A 95 -0.33 20.01 -34.91
CA LYS A 95 0.77 19.33 -34.21
C LYS A 95 0.89 19.80 -32.77
N THR A 96 0.83 21.11 -32.54
CA THR A 96 0.91 21.70 -31.20
C THR A 96 -0.16 21.08 -30.27
N TYR A 97 -1.40 20.91 -30.77
CA TYR A 97 -2.46 20.25 -30.00
C TYR A 97 -2.05 18.87 -29.48
N PHE A 98 -1.45 18.02 -30.31
CA PHE A 98 -1.02 16.68 -29.91
C PHE A 98 0.17 16.71 -28.95
N VAL A 99 1.15 17.59 -29.21
CA VAL A 99 2.30 17.81 -28.33
C VAL A 99 1.85 18.21 -26.91
N GLU A 100 0.90 19.13 -26.83
CA GLU A 100 0.32 19.57 -25.55
C GLU A 100 -0.46 18.44 -24.86
N GLU A 101 -1.24 17.64 -25.61
CA GLU A 101 -1.95 16.45 -25.08
C GLU A 101 -0.97 15.48 -24.43
N TYR A 102 0.13 15.16 -25.09
CA TYR A 102 1.15 14.23 -24.56
C TYR A 102 1.88 14.81 -23.35
N ASN A 103 2.27 16.08 -23.39
CA ASN A 103 2.90 16.73 -22.27
C ASN A 103 1.98 16.79 -21.05
N LYS A 104 0.70 17.08 -21.26
CA LYS A 104 -0.30 17.05 -20.20
C LYS A 104 -0.48 15.65 -19.64
N ALA A 105 -0.62 14.62 -20.48
CA ALA A 105 -0.76 13.25 -20.05
C ALA A 105 0.48 12.77 -19.25
N LEU A 106 1.68 13.18 -19.65
CA LEU A 106 2.91 12.93 -18.89
C LEU A 106 2.87 13.62 -17.53
N ALA A 107 2.52 14.91 -17.49
CA ALA A 107 2.45 15.68 -16.24
C ALA A 107 1.40 15.13 -15.27
N ASP A 108 0.23 14.74 -15.75
CA ASP A 108 -0.85 14.15 -14.95
C ASP A 108 -0.44 12.79 -14.34
N ASN A 109 0.51 12.08 -14.96
CA ASN A 109 0.97 10.76 -14.52
C ASN A 109 2.36 10.75 -13.91
N THR A 110 3.04 11.89 -13.79
CA THR A 110 4.29 12.05 -13.06
C THR A 110 4.07 12.71 -11.71
N VAL A 111 4.91 12.37 -10.74
CA VAL A 111 4.89 12.95 -9.39
C VAL A 111 6.29 13.51 -9.13
N SER A 112 6.36 14.73 -8.65
CA SER A 112 7.63 15.39 -8.36
C SER A 112 8.42 14.74 -7.22
N ASP A 113 7.71 14.18 -6.24
CA ASP A 113 8.27 13.45 -5.11
C ASP A 113 7.71 12.03 -5.06
N VAL A 114 8.32 11.12 -5.82
CA VAL A 114 7.92 9.72 -5.89
C VAL A 114 8.13 9.01 -4.54
N ASP A 115 9.09 9.47 -3.74
CA ASP A 115 9.39 8.88 -2.43
C ASP A 115 8.29 9.13 -1.39
N SER A 116 7.47 10.14 -1.59
CA SER A 116 6.31 10.42 -0.73
C SER A 116 5.13 9.45 -0.93
N ILE A 117 5.10 8.71 -2.04
CA ILE A 117 4.02 7.75 -2.31
C ILE A 117 4.18 6.54 -1.39
N THR A 118 3.17 6.28 -0.57
CA THR A 118 3.14 5.12 0.34
C THR A 118 2.25 3.99 -0.17
N ASP A 119 1.43 4.25 -1.17
CA ASP A 119 0.46 3.32 -1.73
C ASP A 119 0.93 2.73 -3.05
N ALA A 120 1.10 1.41 -3.07
CA ALA A 120 1.50 0.65 -4.26
C ALA A 120 0.45 0.72 -5.39
N GLU A 121 -0.84 0.87 -5.08
CA GLU A 121 -1.89 0.96 -6.08
C GLU A 121 -1.76 2.25 -6.89
N THR A 122 -1.46 3.36 -6.24
CA THR A 122 -1.18 4.65 -6.90
C THR A 122 0.00 4.55 -7.86
N ILE A 123 1.09 3.88 -7.47
CA ILE A 123 2.25 3.66 -8.35
C ILE A 123 1.84 2.82 -9.55
N ASN A 124 1.11 1.73 -9.34
CA ASN A 124 0.69 0.84 -10.40
C ASN A 124 -0.22 1.55 -11.42
N LYS A 125 -1.19 2.34 -10.97
CA LYS A 125 -2.07 3.13 -11.84
C LYS A 125 -1.27 4.10 -12.72
N LYS A 126 -0.37 4.88 -12.11
CA LYS A 126 0.47 5.83 -12.85
C LYS A 126 1.44 5.14 -13.81
N SER A 127 2.06 4.04 -13.39
CA SER A 127 2.94 3.24 -14.25
C SER A 127 2.18 2.66 -15.45
N THR A 128 0.96 2.17 -15.25
CA THR A 128 0.14 1.66 -16.35
C THR A 128 -0.20 2.77 -17.33
N ALA A 129 -0.66 3.93 -16.87
CA ALA A 129 -0.97 5.07 -17.71
C ALA A 129 0.25 5.57 -18.51
N LEU A 130 1.46 5.59 -17.89
CA LEU A 130 2.68 5.94 -18.60
C LEU A 130 3.10 4.91 -19.65
N LYS A 131 2.90 3.61 -19.40
CA LYS A 131 3.15 2.55 -20.39
C LYS A 131 2.20 2.66 -21.58
N GLU A 132 0.93 2.94 -21.34
CA GLU A 132 -0.06 3.19 -22.39
C GLU A 132 0.31 4.44 -23.17
N LEU A 133 0.71 5.53 -22.50
CA LEU A 133 1.18 6.75 -23.13
C LEU A 133 2.39 6.49 -24.03
N LYS A 134 3.37 5.71 -23.57
CA LYS A 134 4.55 5.31 -24.35
C LYS A 134 4.17 4.50 -25.59
N THR A 135 3.26 3.54 -25.44
CA THR A 135 2.77 2.73 -26.56
C THR A 135 2.10 3.59 -27.61
N LYS A 136 1.24 4.51 -27.18
CA LYS A 136 0.55 5.46 -28.04
C LYS A 136 1.53 6.41 -28.75
N LEU A 137 2.50 6.96 -28.00
CA LEU A 137 3.56 7.79 -28.56
C LEU A 137 4.30 7.06 -29.69
N ASN A 138 4.74 5.84 -29.45
CA ASN A 138 5.47 5.05 -30.44
C ASN A 138 4.69 4.78 -31.73
N SER A 139 3.36 4.71 -31.66
CA SER A 139 2.52 4.52 -32.85
C SER A 139 2.20 5.80 -33.60
N GLU A 140 2.32 6.97 -32.99
CA GLU A 140 1.82 8.23 -33.54
C GLU A 140 2.89 9.31 -33.72
N LYS A 141 4.07 9.16 -33.08
CA LYS A 141 5.11 10.20 -33.00
C LYS A 141 5.53 10.78 -34.35
N GLU A 142 5.60 9.95 -35.38
CA GLU A 142 6.01 10.39 -36.72
C GLU A 142 5.03 11.38 -37.35
N SER A 143 3.79 11.44 -36.85
CA SER A 143 2.77 12.35 -37.40
C SER A 143 2.91 13.79 -36.92
N PHE A 144 3.47 14.02 -35.71
CA PHE A 144 3.45 15.36 -35.10
C PHE A 144 4.67 15.75 -34.28
N PHE A 145 5.54 14.81 -33.86
CA PHE A 145 6.81 15.13 -33.21
C PHE A 145 7.95 15.18 -34.24
N ASP A 146 8.97 15.98 -33.95
CA ASP A 146 10.27 15.74 -34.51
C ASP A 146 11.00 14.63 -33.72
N ASN A 147 12.11 14.13 -34.28
CA ASN A 147 12.84 13.01 -33.65
C ASN A 147 13.42 13.36 -32.29
N ASP A 148 13.86 14.59 -32.08
CA ASP A 148 14.49 15.03 -30.86
C ASP A 148 13.41 15.24 -29.75
N GLU A 149 12.28 15.81 -30.11
CA GLU A 149 11.13 15.98 -29.21
C GLU A 149 10.56 14.62 -28.76
N ALA A 150 10.34 13.71 -29.70
CA ALA A 150 9.85 12.36 -29.42
C ALA A 150 10.81 11.60 -28.48
N THR A 151 12.11 11.64 -28.77
CA THR A 151 13.14 11.00 -27.96
C THR A 151 13.21 11.60 -26.55
N THR A 152 13.06 12.91 -26.45
CA THR A 152 13.04 13.60 -25.14
C THR A 152 11.83 13.20 -24.32
N LEU A 153 10.66 13.09 -24.95
CA LEU A 153 9.43 12.67 -24.27
C LEU A 153 9.49 11.20 -23.85
N GLU A 154 9.96 10.31 -24.73
CA GLU A 154 10.20 8.90 -24.41
C GLU A 154 11.11 8.75 -23.19
N LYS A 155 12.22 9.50 -23.16
CA LYS A 155 13.16 9.46 -22.03
C LYS A 155 12.48 9.91 -20.73
N LYS A 156 11.70 10.99 -20.74
CA LYS A 156 10.96 11.44 -19.55
C LYS A 156 9.98 10.39 -19.04
N ILE A 157 9.30 9.68 -19.94
CA ILE A 157 8.40 8.57 -19.57
C ILE A 157 9.20 7.43 -18.94
N ASP A 158 10.33 7.05 -19.53
CA ASP A 158 11.18 5.96 -19.03
C ASP A 158 11.81 6.30 -17.67
N ASP A 159 12.27 7.52 -17.49
CA ASP A 159 12.80 8.00 -16.22
C ASP A 159 11.71 7.93 -15.11
N ALA A 160 10.47 8.32 -15.41
CA ALA A 160 9.35 8.23 -14.49
C ALA A 160 8.97 6.78 -14.16
N LEU A 161 8.93 5.90 -15.17
CA LEU A 161 8.67 4.47 -14.99
C LEU A 161 9.75 3.79 -14.12
N ALA A 162 11.03 4.14 -14.34
CA ALA A 162 12.13 3.63 -13.52
C ALA A 162 12.03 4.10 -12.06
N ALA A 163 11.67 5.36 -11.84
CA ALA A 163 11.45 5.88 -10.50
C ALA A 163 10.28 5.15 -9.78
N TYR A 164 9.18 4.90 -10.47
CA TYR A 164 8.05 4.16 -9.93
C TYR A 164 8.39 2.70 -9.62
N ALA A 165 9.15 2.03 -10.49
CA ALA A 165 9.59 0.66 -10.25
C ALA A 165 10.43 0.57 -8.96
N LYS A 166 11.41 1.46 -8.81
CA LYS A 166 12.25 1.54 -7.60
C LYS A 166 11.43 1.81 -6.34
N ARG A 167 10.44 2.69 -6.43
CA ARG A 167 9.58 3.01 -5.28
C ARG A 167 8.67 1.83 -4.92
N ALA A 168 8.12 1.14 -5.90
CA ALA A 168 7.31 -0.06 -5.68
C ALA A 168 8.11 -1.16 -4.95
N GLU A 169 9.35 -1.41 -5.36
CA GLU A 169 10.26 -2.36 -4.68
C GLU A 169 10.51 -1.96 -3.23
N LYS A 170 10.70 -0.67 -2.95
CA LYS A 170 10.91 -0.17 -1.59
C LYS A 170 9.67 -0.34 -0.73
N ILE A 171 8.48 -0.01 -1.22
CA ILE A 171 7.22 -0.20 -0.49
C ILE A 171 7.04 -1.69 -0.14
N GLU A 172 7.31 -2.59 -1.07
CA GLU A 172 7.20 -4.03 -0.83
C GLU A 172 8.23 -4.53 0.20
N ALA A 173 9.47 -4.05 0.12
CA ALA A 173 10.50 -4.37 1.10
C ALA A 173 10.12 -3.88 2.51
N ASP A 174 9.61 -2.66 2.63
CA ASP A 174 9.15 -2.08 3.90
C ASP A 174 7.96 -2.87 4.47
N ARG A 175 7.01 -3.32 3.62
CA ARG A 175 5.89 -4.18 4.01
C ARG A 175 6.37 -5.51 4.59
N ILE A 176 7.29 -6.19 3.88
CA ILE A 176 7.86 -7.47 4.33
C ILE A 176 8.61 -7.29 5.66
N ALA A 177 9.38 -6.22 5.80
CA ALA A 177 10.10 -5.91 7.04
C ALA A 177 9.14 -5.67 8.22
N ALA A 178 8.06 -4.93 8.00
CA ALA A 178 7.03 -4.68 9.00
C ALA A 178 6.29 -5.96 9.41
N GLU A 179 5.92 -6.81 8.47
CA GLU A 179 5.28 -8.11 8.74
C GLU A 179 6.19 -9.03 9.56
N LYS A 180 7.49 -9.10 9.19
CA LYS A 180 8.48 -9.90 9.94
C LYS A 180 8.61 -9.40 11.38
N LYS A 181 8.70 -8.08 11.57
CA LYS A 181 8.79 -7.48 12.91
C LYS A 181 7.55 -7.78 13.75
N ALA A 182 6.36 -7.63 13.16
CA ALA A 182 5.10 -7.95 13.83
C ALA A 182 5.00 -9.43 14.23
N ALA A 183 5.45 -10.35 13.36
CA ALA A 183 5.51 -11.77 13.66
C ALA A 183 6.48 -12.10 14.82
N GLU A 184 7.66 -11.48 14.85
CA GLU A 184 8.62 -11.64 15.93
C GLU A 184 8.09 -11.09 17.28
N GLU A 185 7.45 -9.93 17.26
CA GLU A 185 6.83 -9.35 18.44
C GLU A 185 5.69 -10.23 18.98
N LYS A 186 4.84 -10.74 18.09
CA LYS A 186 3.77 -11.68 18.46
C LYS A 186 4.34 -12.96 19.09
N LYS A 187 5.38 -13.55 18.51
CA LYS A 187 6.04 -14.74 19.04
C LYS A 187 6.61 -14.50 20.43
N LYS A 188 7.29 -13.37 20.66
CA LYS A 188 7.83 -13.00 21.97
C LYS A 188 6.72 -12.78 23.01
N ALA A 189 5.59 -12.19 22.61
CA ALA A 189 4.44 -12.00 23.48
C ALA A 189 3.81 -13.34 23.89
N GLU A 190 3.67 -14.27 22.95
CA GLU A 190 3.14 -15.62 23.19
C GLU A 190 4.06 -16.43 24.11
N GLU A 191 5.39 -16.40 23.88
CA GLU A 191 6.39 -17.06 24.73
C GLU A 191 6.35 -16.50 26.16
N LYS A 192 6.24 -15.16 26.33
CA LYS A 192 6.13 -14.53 27.63
C LYS A 192 4.84 -14.93 28.35
N ALA A 193 3.70 -14.90 27.66
CA ALA A 193 2.42 -15.31 28.23
C ALA A 193 2.42 -16.80 28.64
N ALA A 194 3.03 -17.67 27.83
CA ALA A 194 3.19 -19.09 28.18
C ALA A 194 4.07 -19.29 29.41
N ALA A 195 5.17 -18.55 29.53
CA ALA A 195 6.05 -18.59 30.69
C ALA A 195 5.35 -18.10 31.96
N GLU A 196 4.63 -16.96 31.90
CA GLU A 196 3.85 -16.45 33.03
C GLU A 196 2.74 -17.41 33.47
N LYS A 197 2.04 -18.05 32.51
CA LYS A 197 1.03 -19.07 32.78
C LYS A 197 1.65 -20.30 33.47
N ALA A 198 2.79 -20.79 32.98
CA ALA A 198 3.49 -21.93 33.57
C ALA A 198 3.97 -21.61 34.98
N GLU A 199 4.47 -20.40 35.22
CA GLU A 199 4.87 -19.97 36.60
C GLU A 199 3.66 -19.85 37.51
N ALA A 200 2.54 -19.30 37.07
CA ALA A 200 1.32 -19.20 37.85
C ALA A 200 0.74 -20.58 38.17
N GLU A 201 0.73 -21.52 37.25
CA GLU A 201 0.31 -22.91 37.48
C GLU A 201 1.24 -23.61 38.48
N LYS A 202 2.55 -23.34 38.40
CA LYS A 202 3.53 -23.87 39.35
C LYS A 202 3.30 -23.32 40.76
N LYS A 203 3.09 -22.02 40.90
CA LYS A 203 2.74 -21.39 42.17
C LYS A 203 1.44 -21.92 42.75
N ALA A 204 0.40 -22.09 41.90
CA ALA A 204 -0.88 -22.64 42.33
C ALA A 204 -0.76 -24.07 42.88
N LYS A 205 0.13 -24.90 42.31
CA LYS A 205 0.40 -26.26 42.81
C LYS A 205 1.16 -26.27 44.15
N LEU A 206 1.80 -25.17 44.51
CA LEU A 206 2.59 -25.03 45.72
C LEU A 206 1.86 -24.28 46.83
N HIS A 207 0.65 -23.82 46.59
CA HIS A 207 -0.13 -23.02 47.52
C HIS A 207 -1.46 -23.70 47.85
N TYR A 208 -1.81 -23.68 49.13
CA TYR A 208 -3.13 -24.06 49.62
C TYR A 208 -3.67 -22.99 50.53
N GLU A 209 -4.97 -22.74 50.42
CA GLU A 209 -5.65 -21.72 51.20
C GLU A 209 -7.01 -22.21 51.69
N ASN A 210 -7.32 -21.90 52.94
CA ASN A 210 -8.65 -22.06 53.50
C ASN A 210 -8.98 -20.84 54.40
N GLU A 211 -10.06 -20.91 55.15
CA GLU A 211 -10.51 -19.82 56.03
C GLU A 211 -9.59 -19.57 57.23
N TYR A 212 -8.74 -20.52 57.63
CA TYR A 212 -7.93 -20.45 58.84
C TYR A 212 -6.45 -20.19 58.56
N PHE A 213 -5.93 -20.71 57.46
CA PHE A 213 -4.51 -20.63 57.15
C PHE A 213 -4.20 -20.76 55.68
N THR A 214 -3.02 -20.34 55.28
CA THR A 214 -2.40 -20.70 54.01
C THR A 214 -1.18 -21.59 54.26
N ILE A 215 -0.86 -22.45 53.29
CA ILE A 215 0.37 -23.24 53.27
C ILE A 215 1.07 -23.02 51.95
N ASP A 216 2.32 -22.58 52.03
CA ASP A 216 3.23 -22.50 50.88
C ASP A 216 4.23 -23.66 50.98
N ILE A 217 4.27 -24.45 49.90
CA ILE A 217 5.11 -25.65 49.79
C ILE A 217 6.35 -25.29 48.98
N PRO A 218 7.57 -25.68 49.39
CA PRO A 218 8.76 -25.46 48.60
C PRO A 218 8.76 -26.30 47.31
N GLU A 219 9.32 -25.75 46.23
CA GLU A 219 9.39 -26.42 44.90
C GLU A 219 10.05 -27.80 44.95
N SER A 220 11.01 -28.00 45.90
CA SER A 220 11.67 -29.26 46.10
C SER A 220 10.72 -30.45 46.34
N TRP A 221 9.48 -30.17 46.77
CA TRP A 221 8.47 -31.17 46.99
C TRP A 221 7.79 -31.69 45.74
N LEU A 222 7.86 -30.95 44.65
CA LEU A 222 7.35 -31.42 43.35
C LEU A 222 8.42 -32.10 42.49
N GLN A 223 9.63 -32.21 42.99
CA GLN A 223 10.71 -32.90 42.26
C GLN A 223 10.53 -34.42 42.29
N GLN A 224 11.04 -35.12 41.29
CA GLN A 224 10.99 -36.58 41.17
C GLN A 224 9.57 -37.14 41.06
N GLY A 225 8.61 -36.36 40.42
CA GLY A 225 7.22 -36.83 40.23
C GLY A 225 6.38 -36.86 41.52
N ARG A 226 6.87 -36.27 42.60
CA ARG A 226 6.13 -36.18 43.85
C ARG A 226 4.96 -35.20 43.72
N THR A 227 3.88 -35.54 44.41
CA THR A 227 2.69 -34.69 44.57
C THR A 227 2.39 -34.52 46.04
N TRP A 228 1.60 -33.53 46.35
CA TRP A 228 1.09 -33.32 47.72
C TRP A 228 -0.38 -32.93 47.66
N GLN A 229 -1.10 -33.22 48.75
CA GLN A 229 -2.50 -32.86 48.90
C GLN A 229 -2.83 -32.54 50.34
N ILE A 230 -3.83 -31.72 50.52
CA ILE A 230 -4.45 -31.48 51.83
C ILE A 230 -5.84 -32.03 51.80
N THR A 231 -6.18 -32.88 52.75
CA THR A 231 -7.49 -33.50 52.90
C THR A 231 -8.15 -32.97 54.18
N PRO A 232 -9.14 -32.05 54.09
CA PRO A 232 -9.90 -31.61 55.28
C PRO A 232 -10.89 -32.70 55.69
N ARG A 233 -11.01 -32.89 57.02
CA ARG A 233 -12.04 -33.75 57.60
C ARG A 233 -12.51 -33.20 58.95
N PRO A 234 -13.76 -33.43 59.33
CA PRO A 234 -14.19 -33.13 60.71
C PRO A 234 -13.41 -34.02 61.69
N GLY A 235 -12.92 -33.43 62.73
CA GLY A 235 -12.32 -34.17 63.84
C GLY A 235 -13.36 -34.96 64.61
N LYS A 236 -12.87 -35.83 65.49
CA LYS A 236 -13.74 -36.69 66.35
C LYS A 236 -14.54 -35.82 67.35
N TYR A 237 -14.11 -34.64 67.68
CA TYR A 237 -14.75 -33.73 68.62
C TYR A 237 -15.40 -32.56 67.89
N ASN A 238 -16.52 -32.08 68.40
CA ASN A 238 -17.15 -30.87 67.85
C ASN A 238 -16.19 -29.67 67.88
N GLY A 239 -16.29 -28.79 66.90
CA GLY A 239 -15.42 -27.61 66.82
C GLY A 239 -13.97 -27.93 66.43
N VAL A 240 -13.69 -29.16 65.97
CA VAL A 240 -12.35 -29.53 65.49
C VAL A 240 -12.38 -29.90 64.02
N MET A 241 -11.51 -29.26 63.23
CA MET A 241 -11.21 -29.65 61.86
C MET A 241 -9.79 -30.20 61.77
N GLU A 242 -9.62 -31.27 61.06
CA GLU A 242 -8.32 -31.88 60.81
C GLU A 242 -7.97 -31.74 59.32
N TYR A 243 -6.79 -31.22 59.06
CA TYR A 243 -6.25 -31.08 57.69
C TYR A 243 -5.03 -32.00 57.58
N SER A 244 -5.22 -33.12 56.91
CA SER A 244 -4.13 -34.06 56.66
C SER A 244 -3.38 -33.61 55.41
N LEU A 245 -2.15 -33.14 55.63
CA LEU A 245 -1.20 -32.76 54.60
C LEU A 245 -0.33 -33.98 54.30
N SER A 246 -0.38 -34.53 53.09
CA SER A 246 0.37 -35.68 52.67
C SER A 246 1.16 -35.42 51.39
N GLN A 247 2.34 -36.03 51.32
CA GLN A 247 3.15 -36.05 50.11
C GLN A 247 3.19 -37.52 49.60
N SER A 248 3.09 -37.66 48.28
CA SER A 248 3.16 -38.98 47.64
C SER A 248 4.14 -38.92 46.47
N ASP A 249 4.96 -39.94 46.35
CA ASP A 249 5.83 -40.22 45.20
C ASP A 249 5.19 -41.13 44.17
N GLY A 250 3.89 -41.41 44.31
CA GLY A 250 3.17 -42.37 43.48
C GLY A 250 3.30 -43.80 43.96
N SER A 251 4.12 -44.05 44.98
CA SER A 251 4.22 -45.38 45.64
C SER A 251 3.08 -45.59 46.60
N PRO A 252 2.45 -46.78 46.67
CA PRO A 252 1.40 -47.05 47.64
C PRO A 252 1.92 -47.08 49.11
N TYR A 253 3.23 -47.02 49.32
CA TYR A 253 3.89 -47.07 50.61
C TYR A 253 4.47 -45.74 51.05
N SER A 254 4.42 -44.70 50.23
CA SER A 254 4.94 -43.36 50.58
C SER A 254 3.83 -42.50 51.18
N SER A 255 3.84 -42.36 52.46
CA SER A 255 2.98 -41.40 53.17
C SER A 255 3.81 -40.68 54.24
N GLY A 256 4.44 -39.61 53.81
CA GLY A 256 4.90 -38.59 54.75
C GLY A 256 3.81 -37.56 54.88
N GLY A 257 3.44 -37.15 56.07
CA GLY A 257 2.44 -36.15 56.25
C GLY A 257 2.42 -35.53 57.65
N VAL A 258 1.69 -34.45 57.77
CA VAL A 258 1.39 -33.81 59.04
C VAL A 258 -0.11 -33.54 59.09
N THR A 259 -0.70 -33.65 60.30
CA THR A 259 -2.06 -33.23 60.53
C THR A 259 -2.05 -31.82 61.19
N ILE A 260 -2.79 -30.90 60.62
CA ILE A 260 -3.04 -29.59 61.22
C ILE A 260 -4.42 -29.66 61.83
N TYR A 261 -4.49 -29.38 63.10
CA TYR A 261 -5.73 -29.30 63.87
C TYR A 261 -6.17 -27.84 63.97
N VAL A 262 -7.39 -27.57 63.64
CA VAL A 262 -8.02 -26.26 63.84
C VAL A 262 -9.15 -26.38 64.83
N PHE A 263 -9.04 -25.71 65.94
CA PHE A 263 -10.07 -25.61 66.98
C PHE A 263 -10.88 -24.35 66.72
N THR A 264 -12.01 -24.51 66.04
CA THR A 264 -12.79 -23.38 65.52
C THR A 264 -13.40 -22.52 66.61
N GLU A 265 -13.61 -23.10 67.81
CA GLU A 265 -14.11 -22.37 69.00
C GLU A 265 -12.97 -21.79 69.87
N GLY A 266 -11.72 -21.86 69.41
CA GLY A 266 -10.56 -21.31 70.10
C GLY A 266 -10.11 -22.10 71.35
N VAL A 267 -10.72 -23.24 71.65
CA VAL A 267 -10.39 -24.08 72.80
C VAL A 267 -10.23 -25.55 72.46
N ILE A 268 -9.30 -26.24 73.09
CA ILE A 268 -9.10 -27.67 72.93
C ILE A 268 -10.21 -28.39 73.70
N PRO A 269 -11.03 -29.26 73.07
CA PRO A 269 -12.14 -29.99 73.70
C PRO A 269 -11.67 -30.82 74.88
N ARG A 270 -12.42 -30.80 75.98
CA ARG A 270 -12.10 -31.55 77.21
C ARG A 270 -12.04 -33.06 76.90
N GLY A 271 -10.89 -33.67 77.26
CA GLY A 271 -10.65 -35.11 77.02
C GLY A 271 -10.06 -35.45 75.65
N MET A 272 -9.82 -34.46 74.83
CA MET A 272 -9.03 -34.67 73.59
C MET A 272 -7.54 -34.77 73.97
N ILE A 273 -6.93 -35.89 73.59
CA ILE A 273 -5.46 -36.05 73.72
C ILE A 273 -4.93 -35.66 72.35
N VAL A 274 -4.19 -34.58 72.29
CA VAL A 274 -3.48 -34.14 71.06
C VAL A 274 -2.02 -34.49 71.26
N PRO A 275 -1.53 -35.63 70.79
CA PRO A 275 -0.18 -36.10 71.09
C PRO A 275 0.84 -35.18 70.41
N GLU A 276 1.84 -34.73 71.13
CA GLU A 276 3.05 -34.00 70.66
C GLU A 276 2.73 -32.90 69.62
N THR A 277 1.72 -32.08 69.93
CA THR A 277 1.38 -30.93 69.09
C THR A 277 2.19 -29.71 69.38
N LYS A 278 2.49 -28.96 68.36
CA LYS A 278 3.04 -27.61 68.47
C LYS A 278 2.00 -26.60 68.06
N GLU A 279 1.71 -25.63 68.92
CA GLU A 279 0.85 -24.52 68.58
C GLU A 279 1.51 -23.67 67.50
N ILE A 280 0.76 -23.37 66.42
CA ILE A 280 1.16 -22.44 65.38
C ILE A 280 0.70 -21.05 65.76
N GLY A 281 -0.49 -20.92 66.31
CA GLY A 281 -1.03 -19.69 66.85
C GLY A 281 -2.57 -19.64 66.75
N THR A 282 -3.10 -18.44 66.97
CA THR A 282 -4.55 -18.17 66.86
C THR A 282 -4.84 -17.32 65.62
N THR A 283 -5.88 -17.65 64.88
CA THR A 283 -6.32 -16.89 63.73
C THR A 283 -7.01 -15.59 64.15
N SER A 284 -7.25 -14.67 63.22
CA SER A 284 -8.00 -13.44 63.51
C SER A 284 -9.46 -13.71 63.91
N SER A 285 -10.02 -14.84 63.53
CA SER A 285 -11.35 -15.31 63.94
C SER A 285 -11.37 -16.00 65.31
N GLY A 286 -10.21 -16.15 65.96
CA GLY A 286 -10.09 -16.74 67.28
C GLY A 286 -9.90 -18.26 67.25
N ALA A 287 -9.81 -18.92 66.09
CA ALA A 287 -9.54 -20.34 66.00
C ALA A 287 -8.07 -20.64 66.39
N VAL A 288 -7.83 -21.65 67.22
CA VAL A 288 -6.48 -22.10 67.58
C VAL A 288 -6.02 -23.16 66.57
N VAL A 289 -4.81 -22.99 66.05
CA VAL A 289 -4.23 -23.89 65.05
C VAL A 289 -3.00 -24.59 65.66
N LEU A 290 -3.07 -25.92 65.68
CA LEU A 290 -1.98 -26.75 66.17
C LEU A 290 -1.44 -27.65 65.03
N LYS A 291 -0.11 -27.79 65.00
CA LYS A 291 0.53 -28.80 64.18
C LYS A 291 0.62 -30.13 64.94
N GLY A 292 0.13 -31.18 64.44
CA GLY A 292 0.29 -32.51 64.98
C GLY A 292 1.67 -33.13 64.67
N VAL A 293 1.85 -34.38 65.07
CA VAL A 293 3.10 -35.11 64.85
C VAL A 293 3.31 -35.32 63.34
N GLU A 294 4.53 -35.08 62.91
CA GLU A 294 4.94 -35.41 61.53
C GLU A 294 5.18 -36.93 61.43
N ALA A 295 4.51 -37.59 60.47
CA ALA A 295 4.70 -38.98 60.19
C ALA A 295 6.09 -39.33 59.58
N SER A 296 6.78 -38.30 59.04
CA SER A 296 8.17 -38.39 58.62
C SER A 296 8.92 -37.19 59.11
N ALA A 297 10.09 -37.42 59.68
CA ALA A 297 10.94 -36.35 60.14
C ALA A 297 11.31 -35.42 58.98
N GLY A 298 10.94 -34.13 59.11
CA GLY A 298 11.40 -33.13 58.18
C GLY A 298 10.35 -32.43 57.32
N PHE A 299 9.06 -32.66 57.51
CA PHE A 299 8.02 -32.04 56.71
C PHE A 299 8.07 -30.47 56.80
N LEU A 300 8.02 -29.91 57.98
CA LEU A 300 8.14 -28.47 58.14
C LEU A 300 9.59 -27.96 58.18
N SER A 301 10.55 -28.84 58.51
CA SER A 301 11.98 -28.52 58.44
C SER A 301 12.47 -28.39 57.00
N SER A 302 11.72 -28.90 56.00
CA SER A 302 12.01 -28.77 54.56
C SER A 302 11.62 -27.43 53.96
N GLY A 303 11.01 -26.48 54.74
CA GLY A 303 10.71 -25.14 54.31
C GLY A 303 9.23 -24.84 53.99
N ALA A 304 8.29 -25.76 54.28
CA ALA A 304 6.86 -25.44 54.17
C ALA A 304 6.48 -24.38 55.19
N LYS A 305 5.77 -23.35 54.78
CA LYS A 305 5.37 -22.22 55.60
C LYS A 305 3.85 -22.19 55.79
N ILE A 306 3.42 -22.22 57.06
CA ILE A 306 2.02 -22.01 57.44
C ILE A 306 1.86 -20.57 57.92
N THR A 307 0.88 -19.87 57.33
CA THR A 307 0.53 -18.51 57.74
C THR A 307 -0.93 -18.49 58.18
N LEU A 308 -1.21 -18.01 59.38
CA LEU A 308 -2.57 -17.88 59.91
C LEU A 308 -3.28 -16.65 59.32
N LYS A 309 -4.61 -16.76 59.20
CA LYS A 309 -5.47 -15.69 58.74
C LYS A 309 -6.12 -14.94 59.87
#